data_d3de6b6ac9021902ab07bec4e8692445
#
_entry.id   d3de6b6ac9021902ab07bec4e8692445
#
_cell.length_a   1.000
_cell.length_b   1.000
_cell.length_c   1.000
_cell.angle_alpha   90.00
_cell.angle_beta   90.00
_cell.angle_gamma   90.00
#
_symmetry.space_group_name_H-M   'P 1'
#
loop_
_entity.id
_entity.type
_entity.pdbx_description
1 polymer ?
#
loop_
_entity_poly.entity_id
_entity_poly.type
_entity_poly.pdbx_seq_one_letter_code
_entity_poly.pdbx_strand_id
1 'polypeptide(L)'
;TVIVARSGVGKTQFCMDYATKTAAKYDIPVLHFDNGEMSKEELVLRQCAALSGVPVHLLESGKWRQAGEETVTKVRNVWEKIKKLKFYYYNVGGLEVDNIINTLKRFYYSKVGRGNKMIFSFDYIKTSSEKSNKNEWQVVGEMVDKFKKCIQKEILEDGNPVIPMITSVQSNRYGITNNRNAQNIIDDESVVSLSDRIIHF
;
A
#
# COMPACT_ATOMS: atom_id res chain seq x y z
N THR A 1 7.31 -3.47 5.83
CA THR A 1 7.62 -2.02 5.97
C THR A 1 6.33 -1.27 6.25
N VAL A 2 6.35 -0.41 7.23
CA VAL A 2 5.23 0.50 7.57
C VAL A 2 5.67 1.94 7.33
N ILE A 3 4.84 2.70 6.63
CA ILE A 3 5.01 4.13 6.39
C ILE A 3 4.15 4.89 7.38
N VAL A 4 4.76 5.71 8.20
CA VAL A 4 4.05 6.51 9.20
C VAL A 4 4.10 7.97 8.79
N ALA A 5 2.93 8.56 8.57
CA ALA A 5 2.84 9.99 8.28
C ALA A 5 1.42 10.51 8.54
N ARG A 6 1.29 11.83 8.63
CA ARG A 6 0.01 12.52 8.76
C ARG A 6 -0.85 12.37 7.51
N SER A 7 -2.14 12.69 7.66
CA SER A 7 -3.03 12.84 6.51
C SER A 7 -2.49 13.90 5.53
N GLY A 8 -2.61 13.63 4.23
CA GLY A 8 -2.19 14.56 3.17
C GLY A 8 -0.69 14.62 2.84
N VAL A 9 0.18 13.92 3.58
CA VAL A 9 1.65 13.95 3.35
C VAL A 9 2.08 13.08 2.16
N GLY A 10 1.20 12.23 1.63
CA GLY A 10 1.50 11.42 0.44
C GLY A 10 1.82 9.95 0.72
N LYS A 11 1.37 9.37 1.84
CA LYS A 11 1.55 7.93 2.16
C LYS A 11 1.11 7.01 1.01
N THR A 12 -0.13 7.18 0.58
CA THR A 12 -0.70 6.44 -0.55
C THR A 12 0.13 6.58 -1.81
N GLN A 13 0.55 7.81 -2.14
CA GLN A 13 1.39 8.07 -3.30
C GLN A 13 2.73 7.33 -3.21
N PHE A 14 3.36 7.35 -2.04
CA PHE A 14 4.62 6.65 -1.82
C PHE A 14 4.47 5.12 -1.97
N CYS A 15 3.46 4.54 -1.33
CA CYS A 15 3.18 3.10 -1.42
C CYS A 15 2.89 2.68 -2.87
N MET A 16 2.08 3.47 -3.57
CA MET A 16 1.73 3.23 -4.97
C MET A 16 2.94 3.37 -5.90
N ASP A 17 3.76 4.41 -5.71
CA ASP A 17 4.96 4.66 -6.49
C ASP A 17 5.98 3.51 -6.32
N TYR A 18 6.22 3.12 -5.08
CA TYR A 18 7.10 2.00 -4.76
C TYR A 18 6.62 0.68 -5.38
N ALA A 19 5.35 0.34 -5.17
CA ALA A 19 4.76 -0.90 -5.68
C ALA A 19 4.77 -0.93 -7.21
N THR A 20 4.37 0.17 -7.87
CA THR A 20 4.31 0.28 -9.32
C THR A 20 5.69 0.19 -9.97
N LYS A 21 6.67 0.96 -9.45
CA LYS A 21 8.04 0.94 -9.97
C LYS A 21 8.72 -0.42 -9.77
N THR A 22 8.47 -1.06 -8.63
CA THR A 22 9.03 -2.39 -8.34
C THR A 22 8.41 -3.44 -9.26
N ALA A 23 7.08 -3.42 -9.46
CA ALA A 23 6.41 -4.30 -10.42
C ALA A 23 6.96 -4.14 -11.83
N ALA A 24 7.12 -2.89 -12.28
CA ALA A 24 7.62 -2.58 -13.62
C ALA A 24 9.09 -2.99 -13.83
N LYS A 25 9.93 -2.83 -12.79
CA LYS A 25 11.36 -3.11 -12.87
C LYS A 25 11.70 -4.59 -12.82
N TYR A 26 11.00 -5.35 -12.00
CA TYR A 26 11.34 -6.74 -11.70
C TYR A 26 10.33 -7.75 -12.23
N ASP A 27 9.27 -7.31 -12.91
CA ASP A 27 8.15 -8.14 -13.39
C ASP A 27 7.49 -8.97 -12.27
N ILE A 28 7.45 -8.44 -11.06
CA ILE A 28 6.90 -9.10 -9.87
C ILE A 28 5.42 -8.72 -9.74
N PRO A 29 4.52 -9.71 -9.50
CA PRO A 29 3.12 -9.43 -9.21
C PRO A 29 2.98 -8.56 -7.95
N VAL A 30 2.09 -7.58 -8.02
CA VAL A 30 1.66 -6.77 -6.87
C VAL A 30 0.19 -7.03 -6.61
N LEU A 31 -0.14 -7.37 -5.38
CA LEU A 31 -1.50 -7.33 -4.86
C LEU A 31 -1.66 -6.09 -4.00
N HIS A 32 -2.50 -5.17 -4.44
CA HIS A 32 -2.82 -3.95 -3.72
C HIS A 32 -4.23 -4.01 -3.16
N PHE A 33 -4.33 -3.91 -1.84
CA PHE A 33 -5.58 -3.74 -1.14
C PHE A 33 -5.75 -2.27 -0.75
N ASP A 34 -6.91 -1.73 -1.12
CA ASP A 34 -7.33 -0.38 -0.77
C ASP A 34 -8.51 -0.44 0.19
N ASN A 35 -8.50 0.40 1.19
CA ASN A 35 -9.55 0.47 2.21
C ASN A 35 -10.75 1.35 1.78
N GLY A 36 -10.98 1.47 0.48
CA GLY A 36 -12.09 2.20 -0.11
C GLY A 36 -11.85 3.70 -0.30
N GLU A 37 -10.59 4.12 -0.33
CA GLU A 37 -10.25 5.55 -0.45
C GLU A 37 -9.95 5.98 -1.89
N MET A 38 -9.68 5.03 -2.80
CA MET A 38 -9.22 5.33 -4.15
C MET A 38 -10.11 4.69 -5.22
N SER A 39 -10.41 5.43 -6.27
CA SER A 39 -11.04 4.88 -7.47
C SER A 39 -10.03 4.16 -8.36
N LYS A 40 -10.52 3.32 -9.27
CA LYS A 40 -9.65 2.64 -10.25
C LYS A 40 -8.97 3.62 -11.20
N GLU A 41 -9.65 4.70 -11.52
CA GLU A 41 -9.16 5.78 -12.37
C GLU A 41 -7.99 6.51 -11.70
N GLU A 42 -8.12 6.86 -10.43
CA GLU A 42 -7.04 7.47 -9.64
C GLU A 42 -5.83 6.54 -9.52
N LEU A 43 -6.06 5.24 -9.31
CA LEU A 43 -4.99 4.26 -9.29
C LEU A 43 -4.17 4.29 -10.59
N VAL A 44 -4.84 4.26 -11.74
CA VAL A 44 -4.17 4.29 -13.04
C VAL A 44 -3.42 5.60 -13.28
N LEU A 45 -4.00 6.74 -12.87
CA LEU A 45 -3.32 8.05 -12.95
C LEU A 45 -2.06 8.10 -12.08
N ARG A 46 -2.10 7.55 -10.87
CA ARG A 46 -0.94 7.45 -9.98
C ARG A 46 0.13 6.52 -10.55
N GLN A 47 -0.24 5.39 -11.14
CA GLN A 47 0.70 4.51 -11.84
C GLN A 47 1.33 5.20 -13.04
N CYS A 48 0.55 5.96 -13.80
CA CYS A 48 1.05 6.75 -14.91
C CYS A 48 2.06 7.81 -14.42
N ALA A 49 1.75 8.52 -13.35
CA ALA A 49 2.67 9.49 -12.76
C ALA A 49 3.97 8.82 -12.28
N ALA A 50 3.87 7.69 -11.59
CA ALA A 50 5.00 6.92 -11.07
C ALA A 50 6.00 6.51 -12.17
N LEU A 51 5.49 6.10 -13.34
CA LEU A 51 6.32 5.58 -14.42
C LEU A 51 6.74 6.65 -15.44
N SER A 52 5.95 7.70 -15.63
CA SER A 52 6.26 8.78 -16.58
C SER A 52 7.09 9.90 -15.96
N GLY A 53 7.01 10.05 -14.62
CA GLY A 53 7.54 11.22 -13.92
C GLY A 53 6.69 12.49 -14.11
N VAL A 54 5.52 12.39 -14.75
CA VAL A 54 4.60 13.52 -14.95
C VAL A 54 3.74 13.68 -13.70
N PRO A 55 3.64 14.88 -13.11
CA PRO A 55 2.84 15.12 -11.94
C PRO A 55 1.37 14.71 -12.10
N VAL A 56 0.79 14.09 -11.05
CA VAL A 56 -0.59 13.58 -11.08
C VAL A 56 -1.59 14.67 -11.48
N HIS A 57 -1.48 15.88 -10.94
CA HIS A 57 -2.38 16.98 -11.25
C HIS A 57 -2.40 17.40 -12.74
N LEU A 58 -1.29 17.21 -13.46
CA LEU A 58 -1.26 17.43 -14.90
C LEU A 58 -1.97 16.31 -15.66
N LEU A 59 -1.87 15.08 -15.16
CA LEU A 59 -2.58 13.94 -15.73
C LEU A 59 -4.08 14.05 -15.53
N GLU A 60 -4.52 14.34 -14.33
CA GLU A 60 -5.92 14.52 -13.96
C GLU A 60 -6.60 15.65 -14.73
N SER A 61 -5.95 16.82 -14.81
CA SER A 61 -6.46 17.98 -15.56
C SER A 61 -6.38 17.86 -17.07
N GLY A 62 -5.69 16.84 -17.61
CA GLY A 62 -5.44 16.68 -19.02
C GLY A 62 -4.41 17.66 -19.61
N LYS A 63 -3.85 18.57 -18.81
CA LYS A 63 -2.87 19.60 -19.23
C LYS A 63 -1.55 19.01 -19.75
N TRP A 64 -1.25 17.75 -19.41
CA TRP A 64 -0.09 17.05 -19.97
C TRP A 64 -0.06 17.02 -21.50
N ARG A 65 -1.24 17.08 -22.17
CA ARG A 65 -1.35 17.13 -23.63
C ARG A 65 -0.79 18.41 -24.23
N GLN A 66 -0.71 19.47 -23.45
CA GLN A 66 -0.23 20.80 -23.85
C GLN A 66 1.17 21.09 -23.29
N ALA A 67 1.77 20.18 -22.54
CA ALA A 67 3.06 20.36 -21.86
C ALA A 67 4.29 20.02 -22.74
N GLY A 68 4.10 19.97 -24.04
CA GLY A 68 5.16 19.67 -25.03
C GLY A 68 5.22 18.20 -25.44
N GLU A 69 5.82 17.96 -26.62
CA GLU A 69 5.89 16.62 -27.25
C GLU A 69 6.59 15.57 -26.38
N GLU A 70 7.62 15.96 -25.64
CA GLU A 70 8.35 15.06 -24.75
C GLU A 70 7.42 14.50 -23.66
N THR A 71 6.61 15.35 -23.03
CA THR A 71 5.66 14.94 -21.98
C THR A 71 4.58 14.03 -22.57
N VAL A 72 4.04 14.37 -23.72
CA VAL A 72 3.03 13.55 -24.41
C VAL A 72 3.60 12.17 -24.74
N THR A 73 4.82 12.12 -25.23
CA THR A 73 5.50 10.86 -25.58
C THR A 73 5.75 10.01 -24.33
N LYS A 74 6.22 10.60 -23.22
CA LYS A 74 6.39 9.91 -21.94
C LYS A 74 5.09 9.26 -21.49
N VAL A 75 4.00 9.99 -21.46
CA VAL A 75 2.69 9.48 -21.02
C VAL A 75 2.19 8.36 -21.94
N ARG A 76 2.29 8.51 -23.26
CA ARG A 76 1.88 7.47 -24.21
C ARG A 76 2.69 6.18 -24.06
N ASN A 77 4.00 6.29 -23.92
CA ASN A 77 4.88 5.13 -23.77
C ASN A 77 4.61 4.36 -22.45
N VAL A 78 4.26 5.09 -21.40
CA VAL A 78 3.94 4.49 -20.10
C VAL A 78 2.61 3.73 -20.14
N TRP A 79 1.64 4.18 -20.93
CA TRP A 79 0.35 3.51 -21.03
C TRP A 79 0.47 2.03 -21.46
N GLU A 80 1.34 1.75 -22.43
CA GLU A 80 1.59 0.37 -22.86
C GLU A 80 2.31 -0.46 -21.79
N LYS A 81 3.12 0.16 -20.93
CA LYS A 81 3.73 -0.50 -19.78
C LYS A 81 2.70 -0.83 -18.70
N ILE A 82 1.80 0.11 -18.39
CA ILE A 82 0.75 -0.08 -17.39
C ILE A 82 -0.15 -1.28 -17.75
N LYS A 83 -0.54 -1.42 -19.02
CA LYS A 83 -1.35 -2.56 -19.48
C LYS A 83 -0.69 -3.92 -19.25
N LYS A 84 0.64 -3.96 -19.18
CA LYS A 84 1.42 -5.19 -18.97
C LYS A 84 1.79 -5.43 -17.53
N LEU A 85 1.54 -4.47 -16.63
CA LEU A 85 1.86 -4.64 -15.21
C LEU A 85 1.02 -5.75 -14.59
N LYS A 86 1.68 -6.61 -13.85
CA LYS A 86 1.03 -7.61 -13.00
C LYS A 86 0.57 -6.95 -11.69
N PHE A 87 -0.27 -5.93 -11.81
CA PHE A 87 -0.78 -5.16 -10.68
C PHE A 87 -2.27 -5.43 -10.48
N TYR A 88 -2.62 -5.98 -9.32
CA TYR A 88 -3.96 -6.41 -8.99
C TYR A 88 -4.51 -5.57 -7.84
N TYR A 89 -5.63 -4.95 -8.07
CA TYR A 89 -6.30 -4.06 -7.13
C TYR A 89 -7.58 -4.70 -6.59
N TYR A 90 -7.76 -4.61 -5.28
CA TYR A 90 -8.99 -4.99 -4.60
C TYR A 90 -9.38 -3.92 -3.58
N ASN A 91 -10.64 -3.47 -3.65
CA ASN A 91 -11.24 -2.70 -2.59
C ASN A 91 -11.66 -3.67 -1.48
N VAL A 92 -11.11 -3.49 -0.29
CA VAL A 92 -11.37 -4.30 0.91
C VAL A 92 -12.04 -3.50 2.01
N GLY A 93 -12.49 -2.28 1.71
CA GLY A 93 -13.19 -1.41 2.65
C GLY A 93 -14.39 -2.11 3.28
N GLY A 94 -14.50 -2.07 4.60
CA GLY A 94 -15.57 -2.71 5.36
C GLY A 94 -15.47 -4.23 5.52
N LEU A 95 -14.44 -4.89 4.98
CA LEU A 95 -14.23 -6.31 5.18
C LEU A 95 -13.55 -6.61 6.53
N GLU A 96 -13.92 -7.71 7.15
CA GLU A 96 -13.22 -8.24 8.32
C GLU A 96 -11.81 -8.72 7.95
N VAL A 97 -10.88 -8.59 8.90
CA VAL A 97 -9.46 -8.92 8.70
C VAL A 97 -9.26 -10.36 8.22
N ASP A 98 -10.01 -11.31 8.73
CA ASP A 98 -9.90 -12.71 8.33
C ASP A 98 -10.31 -12.92 6.85
N ASN A 99 -11.30 -12.19 6.37
CA ASN A 99 -11.70 -12.19 4.97
C ASN A 99 -10.64 -11.57 4.07
N ILE A 100 -9.98 -10.50 4.53
CA ILE A 100 -8.86 -9.86 3.82
C ILE A 100 -7.69 -10.85 3.69
N ILE A 101 -7.31 -11.52 4.78
CA ILE A 101 -6.24 -12.52 4.79
C ILE A 101 -6.57 -13.73 3.93
N ASN A 102 -7.80 -14.22 3.98
CA ASN A 102 -8.24 -15.31 3.11
C ASN A 102 -8.20 -14.92 1.63
N THR A 103 -8.50 -13.66 1.30
CA THR A 103 -8.39 -13.14 -0.07
C THR A 103 -6.93 -13.07 -0.51
N LEU A 104 -6.02 -12.60 0.36
CA LEU A 104 -4.57 -12.61 0.11
C LEU A 104 -4.06 -14.04 -0.17
N LYS A 105 -4.38 -15.00 0.68
CA LYS A 105 -3.99 -16.40 0.52
C LYS A 105 -4.52 -17.01 -0.79
N ARG A 106 -5.82 -16.82 -1.04
CA ARG A 106 -6.45 -17.31 -2.27
C ARG A 106 -5.82 -16.74 -3.51
N PHE A 107 -5.56 -15.43 -3.53
CA PHE A 107 -4.87 -14.78 -4.63
C PHE A 107 -3.46 -15.35 -4.83
N TYR A 108 -2.68 -15.46 -3.75
CA TYR A 108 -1.33 -16.01 -3.84
C TYR A 108 -1.31 -17.40 -4.44
N TYR A 109 -2.09 -18.33 -3.89
CA TYR A 109 -2.07 -19.72 -4.36
C TYR A 109 -2.69 -19.92 -5.74
N SER A 110 -3.66 -19.09 -6.15
CA SER A 110 -4.36 -19.26 -7.42
C SER A 110 -3.75 -18.51 -8.59
N LYS A 111 -3.12 -17.35 -8.34
CA LYS A 111 -2.60 -16.46 -9.40
C LYS A 111 -1.09 -16.38 -9.44
N VAL A 112 -0.44 -16.41 -8.30
CA VAL A 112 1.02 -16.30 -8.19
C VAL A 112 1.68 -17.67 -8.18
N GLY A 113 1.12 -18.59 -7.40
CA GLY A 113 1.64 -19.95 -7.21
C GLY A 113 2.68 -20.05 -6.10
N ARG A 114 2.81 -21.25 -5.53
CA ARG A 114 3.77 -21.50 -4.45
C ARG A 114 5.19 -21.22 -4.91
N GLY A 115 6.01 -20.70 -4.01
CA GLY A 115 7.42 -20.42 -4.25
C GLY A 115 7.69 -19.13 -5.04
N ASN A 116 6.68 -18.55 -5.67
CA ASN A 116 6.84 -17.34 -6.43
C ASN A 116 6.75 -16.10 -5.53
N LYS A 117 7.53 -15.08 -5.87
CA LYS A 117 7.55 -13.80 -5.14
C LYS A 117 6.38 -12.92 -5.57
N MET A 118 5.81 -12.21 -4.61
CA MET A 118 4.77 -11.22 -4.81
C MET A 118 4.98 -10.06 -3.84
N ILE A 119 4.60 -8.85 -4.23
CA ILE A 119 4.52 -7.71 -3.30
C ILE A 119 3.07 -7.59 -2.85
N PHE A 120 2.88 -7.48 -1.53
CA PHE A 120 1.61 -7.14 -0.94
C PHE A 120 1.63 -5.69 -0.47
N SER A 121 0.74 -4.87 -1.03
CA SER A 121 0.56 -3.46 -0.67
C SER A 121 -0.82 -3.28 -0.06
N PHE A 122 -0.89 -2.66 1.11
CA PHE A 122 -2.15 -2.38 1.80
C PHE A 122 -2.22 -0.90 2.19
N ASP A 123 -3.12 -0.17 1.61
CA ASP A 123 -3.34 1.25 1.88
C ASP A 123 -4.74 1.45 2.50
N TYR A 124 -4.82 1.72 3.75
CA TYR A 124 -3.87 1.70 4.85
C TYR A 124 -4.47 0.96 6.06
N ILE A 125 -3.68 0.66 7.07
CA ILE A 125 -4.19 0.01 8.28
C ILE A 125 -5.12 0.98 9.00
N LYS A 126 -6.42 0.64 9.03
CA LYS A 126 -7.50 1.39 9.66
C LYS A 126 -8.53 0.43 10.21
N THR A 127 -9.08 0.75 11.35
CA THR A 127 -10.21 -0.01 11.89
C THR A 127 -11.45 0.16 11.03
N SER A 128 -12.06 -0.94 10.64
CA SER A 128 -13.26 -0.94 9.79
C SER A 128 -14.56 -1.13 10.58
N SER A 129 -14.51 -1.37 11.89
CA SER A 129 -15.71 -1.76 12.64
C SER A 129 -16.06 -0.82 13.78
N GLU A 130 -17.16 -0.12 13.64
CA GLU A 130 -17.87 0.58 14.71
C GLU A 130 -18.45 -0.37 15.80
N LYS A 131 -18.29 -1.68 15.67
CA LYS A 131 -18.97 -2.71 16.49
C LYS A 131 -18.09 -3.49 17.45
N SER A 132 -16.83 -3.14 17.61
CA SER A 132 -15.94 -3.84 18.53
C SER A 132 -15.95 -3.15 19.90
N ASN A 133 -16.21 -3.91 20.97
CA ASN A 133 -16.01 -3.47 22.37
C ASN A 133 -14.52 -3.29 22.73
N LYS A 134 -13.61 -3.45 21.75
CA LYS A 134 -12.16 -3.28 21.90
C LYS A 134 -11.76 -1.86 21.55
N ASN A 135 -10.73 -1.37 22.19
CA ASN A 135 -10.11 -0.10 21.83
C ASN A 135 -9.53 -0.16 20.39
N GLU A 136 -9.59 0.94 19.67
CA GLU A 136 -9.14 1.05 18.28
C GLU A 136 -7.72 0.52 18.06
N TRP A 137 -6.79 0.85 18.94
CA TRP A 137 -5.40 0.38 18.89
C TRP A 137 -5.24 -1.14 19.03
N GLN A 138 -6.13 -1.80 19.81
CA GLN A 138 -6.12 -3.26 19.94
C GLN A 138 -6.53 -3.95 18.66
N VAL A 139 -7.53 -3.41 17.97
CA VAL A 139 -8.01 -3.93 16.67
C VAL A 139 -6.93 -3.77 15.59
N VAL A 140 -6.27 -2.63 15.56
CA VAL A 140 -5.15 -2.38 14.63
C VAL A 140 -3.99 -3.32 14.92
N GLY A 141 -3.62 -3.50 16.18
CA GLY A 141 -2.57 -4.43 16.58
C GLY A 141 -2.86 -5.88 16.19
N GLU A 142 -4.08 -6.36 16.42
CA GLU A 142 -4.51 -7.69 15.99
C GLU A 142 -4.46 -7.85 14.46
N MET A 143 -4.82 -6.82 13.71
CA MET A 143 -4.73 -6.82 12.26
C MET A 143 -3.28 -6.98 11.78
N VAL A 144 -2.37 -6.19 12.34
CA VAL A 144 -0.94 -6.25 12.00
C VAL A 144 -0.35 -7.61 12.34
N ASP A 145 -0.67 -8.16 13.53
CA ASP A 145 -0.21 -9.49 13.95
C ASP A 145 -0.71 -10.60 13.02
N LYS A 146 -1.99 -10.56 12.64
CA LYS A 146 -2.57 -11.50 11.68
C LYS A 146 -1.88 -11.43 10.31
N PHE A 147 -1.59 -10.23 9.79
CA PHE A 147 -0.84 -10.07 8.55
C PHE A 147 0.59 -10.60 8.68
N LYS A 148 1.28 -10.26 9.77
CA LYS A 148 2.62 -10.73 10.04
C LYS A 148 2.69 -12.25 10.13
N LYS A 149 1.75 -12.85 10.85
CA LYS A 149 1.64 -14.32 10.95
C LYS A 149 1.42 -14.95 9.58
N CYS A 150 0.48 -14.42 8.78
CA CYS A 150 0.20 -14.92 7.44
C CYS A 150 1.44 -14.88 6.54
N ILE A 151 2.12 -13.72 6.51
CA ILE A 151 3.24 -13.48 5.59
C ILE A 151 4.53 -14.17 6.04
N GLN A 152 4.82 -14.20 7.35
CA GLN A 152 6.08 -14.70 7.88
C GLN A 152 6.05 -16.16 8.33
N LYS A 153 4.87 -16.75 8.54
CA LYS A 153 4.75 -18.09 9.09
C LYS A 153 3.88 -19.06 8.26
N GLU A 154 3.00 -18.54 7.41
CA GLU A 154 2.04 -19.38 6.70
C GLU A 154 2.31 -19.44 5.19
N ILE A 155 2.85 -18.37 4.60
CA ILE A 155 3.22 -18.32 3.18
C ILE A 155 4.73 -18.32 3.07
N LEU A 156 5.31 -19.52 3.07
CA LEU A 156 6.75 -19.73 3.06
C LEU A 156 7.17 -20.60 1.87
N GLU A 157 8.41 -20.40 1.43
CA GLU A 157 9.14 -21.29 0.56
C GLU A 157 10.47 -21.64 1.20
N ASP A 158 10.76 -22.92 1.37
CA ASP A 158 11.93 -23.42 2.08
C ASP A 158 12.16 -22.74 3.44
N GLY A 159 11.05 -22.49 4.17
CA GLY A 159 11.07 -21.81 5.46
C GLY A 159 11.23 -20.28 5.41
N ASN A 160 11.35 -19.68 4.22
CA ASN A 160 11.56 -18.25 4.06
C ASN A 160 10.30 -17.54 3.54
N PRO A 161 9.99 -16.32 4.08
CA PRO A 161 8.91 -15.49 3.56
C PRO A 161 9.14 -15.05 2.12
N VAL A 162 8.13 -15.19 1.27
CA VAL A 162 8.19 -14.81 -0.17
C VAL A 162 7.35 -13.58 -0.51
N ILE A 163 6.60 -13.05 0.45
CA ILE A 163 5.72 -11.89 0.28
C ILE A 163 6.16 -10.75 1.19
N PRO A 164 6.94 -9.77 0.70
CA PRO A 164 7.12 -8.52 1.41
C PRO A 164 5.82 -7.70 1.42
N MET A 165 5.50 -7.12 2.58
CA MET A 165 4.37 -6.21 2.75
C MET A 165 4.85 -4.78 2.90
N ILE A 166 4.18 -3.86 2.18
CA ILE A 166 4.26 -2.42 2.42
C ILE A 166 2.87 -1.90 2.79
N THR A 167 2.80 -1.13 3.84
CA THR A 167 1.56 -0.52 4.31
C THR A 167 1.82 0.83 4.93
N SER A 168 0.77 1.57 5.22
CA SER A 168 0.87 2.85 5.88
C SER A 168 -0.06 2.94 7.10
N VAL A 169 0.30 3.82 8.02
CA VAL A 169 -0.52 4.22 9.17
C VAL A 169 -0.57 5.73 9.26
N GLN A 170 -1.68 6.23 9.74
CA GLN A 170 -1.84 7.66 9.97
C GLN A 170 -1.38 8.01 11.38
N SER A 171 -0.49 8.98 11.52
CA SER A 171 -0.13 9.55 12.81
C SER A 171 -1.18 10.55 13.29
N ASN A 172 -1.36 10.61 14.60
CA ASN A 172 -2.38 11.42 15.26
C ASN A 172 -2.03 12.94 15.30
N ARG A 173 -3.06 13.74 15.54
CA ARG A 173 -2.89 15.19 15.65
C ARG A 173 -2.13 15.62 16.89
N TYR A 174 -2.18 14.84 17.97
CA TYR A 174 -1.46 15.14 19.22
C TYR A 174 0.05 14.96 19.10
N GLY A 175 0.54 14.11 18.20
CA GLY A 175 1.97 13.96 17.91
C GLY A 175 2.65 15.27 17.46
N ILE A 176 1.89 16.28 17.02
CA ILE A 176 2.42 17.58 16.62
C ILE A 176 2.71 18.48 17.82
N THR A 177 1.80 18.47 18.80
CA THR A 177 1.92 19.31 20.01
C THR A 177 3.05 18.80 20.89
N ASN A 178 3.29 17.49 20.87
CA ASN A 178 4.34 16.84 21.65
C ASN A 178 5.68 16.66 20.91
N ASN A 179 5.77 17.03 19.64
CA ASN A 179 6.95 16.88 18.82
C ASN A 179 8.18 17.68 19.31
N ARG A 180 8.02 18.58 20.27
CA ARG A 180 9.16 19.22 20.98
C ARG A 180 9.91 18.23 21.89
N ASN A 181 9.34 17.08 22.24
CA ASN A 181 9.91 16.10 23.13
C ASN A 181 10.14 14.70 22.50
N ALA A 182 9.99 14.55 21.19
CA ALA A 182 10.37 13.36 20.39
C ALA A 182 9.81 11.99 20.82
N GLN A 183 8.82 11.90 21.70
CA GLN A 183 8.48 10.64 22.35
C GLN A 183 7.18 9.94 21.91
N ASN A 184 6.25 10.58 21.20
CA ASN A 184 5.01 9.92 20.79
C ASN A 184 4.53 10.42 19.42
N ILE A 185 5.13 9.88 18.36
CA ILE A 185 4.82 10.25 16.97
C ILE A 185 3.73 9.33 16.37
N ILE A 186 3.46 8.19 16.99
CA ILE A 186 2.60 7.13 16.45
C ILE A 186 1.42 6.91 17.37
N ASP A 187 0.22 6.87 16.80
CA ASP A 187 -1.04 6.60 17.51
C ASP A 187 -1.11 5.21 18.13
N ASP A 188 -0.33 4.29 17.59
CA ASP A 188 -0.44 2.90 17.92
C ASP A 188 0.95 2.27 18.09
N GLU A 189 1.39 2.19 19.35
CA GLU A 189 2.64 1.52 19.74
C GLU A 189 2.68 0.06 19.28
N SER A 190 1.51 -0.59 19.10
CA SER A 190 1.44 -1.98 18.68
C SER A 190 1.87 -2.14 17.21
N VAL A 191 1.57 -1.18 16.36
CA VAL A 191 2.05 -1.18 14.97
C VAL A 191 3.56 -1.06 14.92
N VAL A 192 4.13 -0.20 15.77
CA VAL A 192 5.58 0.00 15.87
C VAL A 192 6.27 -1.26 16.36
N SER A 193 5.78 -1.85 17.45
CA SER A 193 6.38 -3.04 18.07
C SER A 193 6.33 -4.28 17.16
N LEU A 194 5.31 -4.37 16.30
CA LEU A 194 5.13 -5.48 15.36
C LEU A 194 5.76 -5.27 13.99
N SER A 195 6.26 -4.07 13.71
CA SER A 195 6.85 -3.75 12.42
C SER A 195 8.33 -4.09 12.35
N ASP A 196 8.75 -4.72 11.25
CA ASP A 196 10.18 -4.99 11.01
C ASP A 196 10.93 -3.73 10.54
N ARG A 197 10.21 -2.77 9.97
CA ARG A 197 10.74 -1.52 9.44
C ARG A 197 9.72 -0.41 9.50
N ILE A 198 10.12 0.75 10.02
CA ILE A 198 9.30 1.96 10.07
C ILE A 198 10.03 3.07 9.32
N ILE A 199 9.30 3.78 8.47
CA ILE A 199 9.78 4.96 7.76
C ILE A 199 8.89 6.13 8.17
N HIS A 200 9.48 7.15 8.76
CA HIS A 200 8.83 8.40 9.13
C HIS A 200 9.05 9.46 8.05
N PHE A 201 8.02 10.25 7.79
CA PHE A 201 8.06 11.42 6.93
C PHE A 201 7.62 12.66 7.69
#